data_2bb93d16ea1f3214de6462b6648abc05
#
_entry.id   2bb93d16ea1f3214de6462b6648abc05
#
_cell.length_a   1.000
_cell.length_b   1.000
_cell.length_c   1.000
_cell.angle_alpha   90.00
_cell.angle_beta   90.00
_cell.angle_gamma   90.00
#
_symmetry.space_group_name_H-M   'P 1'
#
loop_
_entity.id
_entity.type
_entity.pdbx_description
1 polymer ?
#
loop_
_entity_poly.entity_id
_entity_poly.type
_entity_poly.pdbx_seq_one_letter_code
_entity_poly.pdbx_strand_id
1 'polypeptide(L)'
;MKEIKAYVRPTFLKSMIERLEEKGAKDITVIRVDALGALADHEFDRWHFVRKYAEKYFTIAKLEIVCRDDQAKEFMETIKEYGHTGEHGDGRVFISNVEYAANITTGREGEAAL
;
A
#
# COMPACT_ATOMS: atom_id res chain seq x y z
N MET A 1 5.94 -5.68 -15.99
CA MET A 1 5.78 -5.75 -14.52
C MET A 1 5.31 -4.41 -13.99
N LYS A 2 4.58 -4.44 -12.91
CA LYS A 2 4.04 -3.26 -12.23
C LYS A 2 4.40 -3.28 -10.76
N GLU A 3 4.61 -2.12 -10.20
CA GLU A 3 4.70 -1.93 -8.75
C GLU A 3 3.44 -1.24 -8.26
N ILE A 4 2.85 -1.80 -7.23
CA ILE A 4 1.73 -1.20 -6.52
C ILE A 4 2.26 -0.65 -5.20
N LYS A 5 2.01 0.62 -4.96
CA LYS A 5 2.24 1.27 -3.67
C LYS A 5 0.90 1.72 -3.13
N ALA A 6 0.52 1.20 -1.99
CA ALA A 6 -0.75 1.55 -1.37
C ALA A 6 -0.50 2.10 0.03
N TYR A 7 -1.14 3.22 0.32
CA TYR A 7 -1.13 3.83 1.65
C TYR A 7 -2.51 3.65 2.24
N VAL A 8 -2.60 2.86 3.29
CA VAL A 8 -3.87 2.39 3.85
C VAL A 8 -3.89 2.48 5.37
N ARG A 9 -5.09 2.43 5.96
CA ARG A 9 -5.21 2.32 7.41
C ARG A 9 -4.70 0.98 7.90
N PRO A 10 -3.91 0.95 8.97
CA PRO A 10 -3.41 -0.32 9.52
C PRO A 10 -4.50 -1.29 9.94
N THR A 11 -5.66 -0.78 10.34
CA THR A 11 -6.80 -1.59 10.78
C THR A 11 -7.27 -2.60 9.74
N PHE A 12 -7.13 -2.29 8.47
CA PHE A 12 -7.63 -3.15 7.38
C PHE A 12 -6.55 -4.07 6.78
N LEU A 13 -5.33 -3.98 7.26
CA LEU A 13 -4.20 -4.71 6.67
C LEU A 13 -4.41 -6.22 6.63
N LYS A 14 -4.85 -6.80 7.74
CA LYS A 14 -4.98 -8.25 7.83
C LYS A 14 -5.91 -8.81 6.75
N SER A 15 -7.13 -8.28 6.69
CA SER A 15 -8.13 -8.73 5.71
C SER A 15 -7.67 -8.47 4.27
N MET A 16 -7.05 -7.32 4.05
CA MET A 16 -6.54 -6.91 2.74
C MET A 16 -5.43 -7.85 2.26
N ILE A 17 -4.47 -8.15 3.10
CA ILE A 17 -3.36 -9.05 2.78
C ILE A 17 -3.88 -10.46 2.49
N GLU A 18 -4.75 -10.99 3.35
CA GLU A 18 -5.35 -12.30 3.14
C GLU A 18 -6.02 -12.39 1.77
N ARG A 19 -6.79 -11.36 1.41
CA ARG A 19 -7.46 -11.34 0.12
C ARG A 19 -6.52 -11.20 -1.07
N LEU A 20 -5.47 -10.41 -0.94
CA LEU A 20 -4.44 -10.27 -1.97
C LEU A 20 -3.70 -11.59 -2.19
N GLU A 21 -3.37 -12.29 -1.12
CA GLU A 21 -2.72 -13.61 -1.21
C GLU A 21 -3.62 -14.64 -1.89
N GLU A 22 -4.91 -14.68 -1.56
CA GLU A 22 -5.89 -15.53 -2.24
C GLU A 22 -5.95 -15.27 -3.74
N LYS A 23 -5.71 -14.03 -4.16
CA LYS A 23 -5.66 -13.62 -5.57
C LYS A 23 -4.29 -13.81 -6.21
N GLY A 24 -3.35 -14.37 -5.49
CA GLY A 24 -2.04 -14.72 -6.02
C GLY A 24 -0.96 -13.67 -5.83
N ALA A 25 -1.18 -12.68 -4.96
CA ALA A 25 -0.12 -11.74 -4.59
C ALA A 25 0.98 -12.48 -3.83
N LYS A 26 2.20 -12.21 -4.20
CA LYS A 26 3.41 -12.76 -3.55
C LYS A 26 4.25 -11.60 -3.05
N ASP A 27 5.08 -11.87 -2.08
CA ASP A 27 6.10 -10.93 -1.62
C ASP A 27 5.53 -9.54 -1.31
N ILE A 28 4.50 -9.51 -0.47
CA ILE A 28 3.90 -8.26 -0.01
C ILE A 28 4.79 -7.66 1.07
N THR A 29 5.31 -6.45 0.81
CA THR A 29 6.07 -5.71 1.80
C THR A 29 5.15 -4.75 2.52
N VAL A 30 5.22 -4.73 3.84
CA VAL A 30 4.47 -3.81 4.69
C VAL A 30 5.44 -2.90 5.42
N ILE A 31 5.25 -1.61 5.28
CA ILE A 31 6.08 -0.60 5.92
C ILE A 31 5.17 0.32 6.71
N ARG A 32 5.52 0.57 7.97
CA ARG A 32 4.84 1.60 8.76
C ARG A 32 5.44 2.95 8.40
N VAL A 33 4.56 3.90 8.09
CA VAL A 33 4.98 5.25 7.72
C VAL A 33 4.14 6.27 8.47
N ASP A 34 4.72 7.44 8.67
CA ASP A 34 3.99 8.58 9.20
C ASP A 34 3.43 9.39 8.03
N ALA A 35 2.17 9.76 8.12
CA ALA A 35 1.50 10.49 7.07
C ALA A 35 1.09 11.88 7.51
N LEU A 36 1.19 12.81 6.58
CA LEU A 36 0.74 14.19 6.73
C LEU A 36 -0.13 14.54 5.52
N GLY A 37 -1.01 15.51 5.71
CA GLY A 37 -1.86 15.99 4.63
C GLY A 37 -2.96 15.01 4.24
N ALA A 38 -3.15 14.79 2.97
CA ALA A 38 -4.27 14.02 2.44
C ALA A 38 -4.21 12.52 2.72
N LEU A 39 -3.05 11.98 3.09
CA LEU A 39 -2.90 10.58 3.47
C LEU A 39 -3.16 10.33 4.95
N ALA A 40 -3.15 11.37 5.76
CA ALA A 40 -3.41 11.26 7.19
C ALA A 40 -4.89 11.08 7.46
N ASP A 41 -5.20 10.41 8.57
CA ASP A 41 -6.56 10.32 9.06
C ASP A 41 -6.96 11.64 9.70
N HIS A 42 -7.97 12.29 9.13
CA HIS A 42 -8.36 13.64 9.48
C HIS A 42 -9.53 13.73 10.47
N GLU A 43 -9.58 12.91 11.46
CA GLU A 43 -10.31 13.24 12.66
C GLU A 43 -9.65 14.42 13.39
N PHE A 44 -8.51 14.83 12.88
CA PHE A 44 -7.69 15.86 13.44
C PHE A 44 -7.86 17.15 12.66
N ASP A 45 -8.37 18.11 13.36
CA ASP A 45 -8.60 19.43 12.80
C ASP A 45 -7.31 20.12 12.40
N ARG A 46 -7.43 20.96 11.39
CA ARG A 46 -6.37 21.85 10.94
C ARG A 46 -5.72 22.66 12.05
N TRP A 47 -6.49 23.06 13.05
CA TRP A 47 -6.02 23.84 14.16
C TRP A 47 -5.17 23.04 15.15
N HIS A 48 -5.19 21.73 15.06
CA HIS A 48 -4.34 20.84 15.83
C HIS A 48 -2.98 20.57 15.18
N PHE A 49 -2.65 21.29 14.14
CA PHE A 49 -1.41 21.05 13.39
C PHE A 49 -0.16 20.99 14.27
N VAL A 50 -0.01 21.97 15.17
CA VAL A 50 1.13 22.03 16.10
C VAL A 50 1.13 20.83 17.05
N ARG A 51 -0.03 20.49 17.58
CA ARG A 51 -0.21 19.37 18.47
C ARG A 51 0.08 18.04 17.76
N LYS A 52 -0.35 17.92 16.53
CA LYS A 52 -0.07 16.79 15.67
C LYS A 52 1.43 16.52 15.55
N TYR A 53 2.23 17.56 15.37
CA TYR A 53 3.67 17.42 15.31
C TYR A 53 4.30 17.13 16.67
N ALA A 54 3.74 17.67 17.72
CA ALA A 54 4.23 17.46 19.07
C ALA A 54 3.88 16.08 19.62
N GLU A 55 2.71 15.56 19.27
CA GLU A 55 2.26 14.27 19.77
C GLU A 55 2.79 13.12 18.95
N LYS A 56 2.44 13.07 17.70
CA LYS A 56 2.88 12.05 16.73
C LYS A 56 2.33 12.34 15.36
N TYR A 57 3.03 11.89 14.36
CA TYR A 57 2.49 11.74 13.04
C TYR A 57 1.46 10.60 13.03
N PHE A 58 0.54 10.66 12.07
CA PHE A 58 -0.41 9.57 11.88
C PHE A 58 0.28 8.39 11.23
N THR A 59 0.31 7.30 11.96
CA THR A 59 0.85 6.06 11.43
C THR A 59 -0.15 5.43 10.48
N ILE A 60 0.29 5.21 9.27
CA ILE A 60 -0.42 4.43 8.27
C ILE A 60 0.46 3.27 7.82
N ALA A 61 -0.11 2.36 7.07
CA ALA A 61 0.65 1.29 6.46
C ALA A 61 0.87 1.57 4.98
N LYS A 62 2.06 1.28 4.51
CA LYS A 62 2.40 1.26 3.09
C LYS A 62 2.59 -0.18 2.65
N LEU A 63 1.84 -0.58 1.64
CA LEU A 63 2.03 -1.86 0.96
C LEU A 63 2.83 -1.64 -0.32
N GLU A 64 3.80 -2.51 -0.56
CA GLU A 64 4.50 -2.58 -1.83
C GLU A 64 4.39 -4.00 -2.39
N ILE A 65 3.96 -4.09 -3.64
CA ILE A 65 3.80 -5.36 -4.35
C ILE A 65 4.31 -5.17 -5.77
N VAL A 66 5.21 -6.04 -6.20
CA VAL A 66 5.58 -6.13 -7.61
C VAL A 66 4.88 -7.34 -8.21
N CYS A 67 4.22 -7.15 -9.34
CA CYS A 67 3.39 -8.18 -9.98
C CYS A 67 3.46 -8.09 -11.51
N ARG A 68 2.85 -9.08 -12.16
CA ARG A 68 2.67 -9.03 -13.61
C ARG A 68 1.63 -7.97 -13.98
N ASP A 69 1.71 -7.49 -15.21
CA ASP A 69 0.79 -6.47 -15.72
C ASP A 69 -0.68 -6.89 -15.58
N ASP A 70 -0.99 -8.15 -15.84
CA ASP A 70 -2.35 -8.68 -15.80
C ASP A 70 -2.96 -8.78 -14.39
N GLN A 71 -2.13 -8.73 -13.36
CA GLN A 71 -2.56 -8.79 -11.96
C GLN A 71 -2.81 -7.42 -11.33
N ALA A 72 -2.15 -6.40 -11.86
CA ALA A 72 -2.07 -5.10 -11.19
C ALA A 72 -3.44 -4.46 -10.93
N LYS A 73 -4.33 -4.50 -11.91
CA LYS A 73 -5.66 -3.92 -11.77
C LYS A 73 -6.50 -4.63 -10.71
N GLU A 74 -6.45 -5.95 -10.70
CA GLU A 74 -7.18 -6.75 -9.72
C GLU A 74 -6.70 -6.49 -8.30
N PHE A 75 -5.40 -6.40 -8.11
CA PHE A 75 -4.82 -6.08 -6.80
C PHE A 75 -5.20 -4.65 -6.36
N MET A 76 -5.17 -3.70 -7.27
CA MET A 76 -5.60 -2.34 -6.98
C MET A 76 -7.07 -2.29 -6.54
N GLU A 77 -7.96 -2.96 -7.27
CA GLU A 77 -9.39 -3.00 -6.92
C GLU A 77 -9.62 -3.69 -5.57
N THR A 78 -8.86 -4.72 -5.26
CA THR A 78 -8.90 -5.39 -3.95
C THR A 78 -8.52 -4.44 -2.83
N ILE A 79 -7.43 -3.70 -3.00
CA ILE A 79 -6.97 -2.72 -2.01
C ILE A 79 -8.02 -1.62 -1.80
N LYS A 80 -8.60 -1.12 -2.87
CA LYS A 80 -9.67 -0.12 -2.82
C LYS A 80 -10.89 -0.63 -2.05
N GLU A 81 -11.33 -1.84 -2.35
CA GLU A 81 -12.48 -2.45 -1.70
C GLU A 81 -12.27 -2.60 -0.20
N TYR A 82 -11.15 -3.19 0.21
CA TYR A 82 -10.87 -3.48 1.61
C TYR A 82 -10.44 -2.27 2.42
N GLY A 83 -9.93 -1.23 1.78
CA GLY A 83 -9.49 -0.01 2.45
C GLY A 83 -10.54 1.10 2.50
N HIS A 84 -11.65 0.92 1.79
CA HIS A 84 -12.67 1.96 1.65
C HIS A 84 -13.57 2.07 2.88
N THR A 85 -13.71 3.29 3.40
CA THR A 85 -14.74 3.65 4.38
C THR A 85 -15.62 4.80 3.90
N GLY A 86 -15.12 5.60 2.96
CA GLY A 86 -15.74 6.84 2.51
C GLY A 86 -15.31 8.06 3.29
N GLU A 87 -14.54 7.88 4.34
CA GLU A 87 -14.02 8.97 5.17
C GLU A 87 -12.63 9.41 4.71
N HIS A 88 -12.23 10.61 5.11
CA HIS A 88 -10.86 11.05 4.92
C HIS A 88 -9.88 10.09 5.61
N GLY A 89 -8.74 9.86 4.96
CA GLY A 89 -7.72 8.98 5.50
C GLY A 89 -7.80 7.54 5.00
N ASP A 90 -8.69 7.22 4.08
CA ASP A 90 -8.77 5.89 3.46
C ASP A 90 -7.47 5.53 2.72
N GLY A 91 -6.78 6.53 2.21
CA GLY A 91 -5.49 6.34 1.56
C GLY A 91 -5.51 6.44 0.04
N ARG A 92 -4.45 5.94 -0.55
CA ARG A 92 -4.27 5.98 -2.01
C ARG A 92 -3.50 4.77 -2.50
N VAL A 93 -3.75 4.43 -3.75
CA VAL A 93 -3.01 3.38 -4.46
C VAL A 93 -2.38 3.99 -5.70
N PHE A 94 -1.11 3.68 -5.91
CA PHE A 94 -0.36 4.08 -7.09
C PHE A 94 0.15 2.84 -7.80
N ILE A 95 0.14 2.86 -9.13
CA ILE A 95 0.73 1.81 -9.95
C ILE A 95 1.77 2.47 -10.86
N SER A 96 2.95 1.89 -10.92
CA SER A 96 4.03 2.32 -11.80
C SER A 96 4.66 1.14 -12.53
N ASN A 97 5.37 1.44 -13.60
CA ASN A 97 6.10 0.43 -14.35
C ASN A 97 7.38 0.02 -13.63
N VAL A 98 7.69 -1.26 -13.69
CA VAL A 98 8.98 -1.83 -13.27
C VAL A 98 9.69 -2.32 -14.51
N GLU A 99 10.85 -1.74 -14.81
CA GLU A 99 11.62 -2.13 -16.01
C GLU A 99 12.34 -3.44 -15.81
N TYR A 100 12.97 -3.62 -14.65
CA TYR A 100 13.79 -4.78 -14.35
C TYR A 100 13.50 -5.33 -12.96
N ALA A 101 13.60 -6.64 -12.86
CA ALA A 101 13.58 -7.35 -11.59
C ALA A 101 14.60 -8.49 -11.65
N ALA A 102 15.20 -8.78 -10.51
CA ALA A 102 16.09 -9.93 -10.36
C ALA A 102 15.84 -10.58 -9.01
N ASN A 103 15.81 -11.90 -8.99
CA ASN A 103 15.76 -12.66 -7.76
C ASN A 103 17.19 -12.91 -7.27
N ILE A 104 17.52 -12.44 -6.10
CA ILE A 104 18.89 -12.50 -5.56
C ILE A 104 19.33 -13.96 -5.33
N THR A 105 18.39 -14.80 -4.90
CA THR A 105 18.70 -16.21 -4.61
C THR A 105 18.94 -17.02 -5.87
N THR A 106 18.06 -16.90 -6.85
CA THR A 106 18.09 -17.74 -8.05
C THR A 106 18.86 -17.13 -9.22
N GLY A 107 19.04 -15.79 -9.20
CA GLY A 107 19.61 -15.04 -10.31
C GLY A 107 18.65 -14.86 -11.49
N ARG A 108 17.40 -15.31 -11.37
CA ARG A 108 16.41 -15.13 -12.45
C ARG A 108 16.05 -13.66 -12.59
N GLU A 109 15.80 -13.26 -13.82
CA GLU A 109 15.48 -11.87 -14.17
C GLU A 109 14.11 -11.76 -14.84
N GLY A 110 13.57 -10.53 -14.84
CA GLY A 110 12.27 -10.23 -15.41
C GLY A 110 11.14 -10.86 -14.62
N GLU A 111 10.06 -11.24 -15.28
CA GLU A 111 8.91 -11.87 -14.62
C GLU A 111 9.26 -13.18 -13.91
N ALA A 112 10.27 -13.89 -14.39
CA ALA A 112 10.76 -15.10 -13.75
C ALA A 112 11.39 -14.85 -12.37
N ALA A 113 11.68 -13.60 -12.04
CA ALA A 113 12.19 -13.21 -10.72
C ALA A 113 11.09 -13.08 -9.66
N LEU A 114 9.85 -12.96 -10.09
CA LEU A 114 8.71 -12.77 -9.21
C LEU A 114 8.22 -14.08 -8.57
#